data_600b446300fe39c218ad1810551d5413
#
_entry.id   600b446300fe39c218ad1810551d5413
#
_cell.length_a   1.000
_cell.length_b   1.000
_cell.length_c   1.000
_cell.angle_alpha   90.00
_cell.angle_beta   90.00
_cell.angle_gamma   90.00
#
_symmetry.space_group_name_H-M   'P 1'
#
loop_
_entity.id
_entity.type
_entity.pdbx_description
1 polymer ?
#
loop_
_entity_poly.entity_id
_entity_poly.type
_entity_poly.pdbx_seq_one_letter_code
_entity_poly.pdbx_strand_id
1 'polypeptide(L)' 'MDREKWISDRAYFLWEFRQKLGCPSLPEDNWFDAEWEWEQLRKHALEFIEEYRLC' A
#
# COMPACT_ATOMS: atom_id res chain seq x y z
N MET A 1 12.47 2.87 -11.96
CA MET A 1 12.00 2.98 -10.58
C MET A 1 12.24 1.68 -9.85
N ASP A 2 12.72 1.78 -8.64
CA ASP A 2 13.02 0.61 -7.83
C ASP A 2 11.74 0.05 -7.23
N ARG A 3 11.42 -1.18 -7.60
CA ARG A 3 10.19 -1.81 -7.12
C ARG A 3 10.18 -1.94 -5.60
N GLU A 4 11.28 -2.43 -5.05
CA GLU A 4 11.33 -2.64 -3.61
C GLU A 4 11.24 -1.33 -2.85
N LYS A 5 11.92 -0.32 -3.35
CA LYS A 5 11.88 0.97 -2.68
C LYS A 5 10.47 1.54 -2.70
N TRP A 6 9.81 1.45 -3.84
CA TRP A 6 8.44 1.96 -3.94
C TRP A 6 7.52 1.23 -2.98
N ILE A 7 7.64 -0.09 -2.94
CA ILE A 7 6.78 -0.90 -2.08
C ILE A 7 7.07 -0.59 -0.60
N SER A 8 8.34 -0.45 -0.27
CA SER A 8 8.72 -0.16 1.11
C SER A 8 8.16 1.19 1.54
N ASP A 9 8.32 2.20 0.70
CA ASP A 9 7.81 3.53 1.03
C ASP A 9 6.30 3.51 1.16
N ARG A 10 5.63 2.82 0.27
CA ARG A 10 4.18 2.75 0.31
C ARG A 10 3.70 1.99 1.53
N ALA A 11 4.40 0.92 1.88
CA ALA A 11 4.03 0.15 3.05
C ALA A 11 4.12 0.99 4.32
N TYR A 12 5.16 1.79 4.40
CA TYR A 12 5.32 2.68 5.55
C TYR A 12 4.19 3.70 5.60
N PHE A 13 3.85 4.25 4.46
CA PHE A 13 2.76 5.20 4.39
C PHE A 13 1.45 4.56 4.85
N LEU A 14 1.19 3.35 4.40
CA LEU A 14 -0.02 2.65 4.79
C LEU A 14 -0.05 2.39 6.29
N TRP A 15 1.10 2.05 6.85
CA TRP A 15 1.19 1.81 8.28
C TRP A 15 0.81 3.06 9.07
N GLU A 16 1.39 4.19 8.69
CA GLU A 16 1.09 5.44 9.36
C GLU A 16 -0.37 5.83 9.22
N PHE A 17 -0.88 5.67 8.02
CA PHE A 17 -2.26 6.03 7.74
C PHE A 17 -3.22 5.21 8.59
N ARG A 18 -2.96 3.93 8.69
CA ARG A 18 -3.83 3.05 9.48
C ARG A 18 -3.70 3.30 10.97
N GLN A 19 -2.53 3.71 11.41
CA GLN A 19 -2.37 4.09 12.80
C GLN A 19 -3.27 5.26 13.15
N LYS A 20 -3.33 6.23 12.29
CA LYS A 20 -4.16 7.40 12.52
C LYS A 20 -5.64 7.04 12.53
N LEU A 21 -6.03 6.08 11.73
CA LEU A 21 -7.41 5.66 11.68
C LEU A 21 -7.80 4.75 12.83
N GLY A 22 -6.82 4.31 13.61
CA GLY A 22 -7.09 3.38 14.67
C GLY A 22 -7.28 1.95 14.19
N CYS A 23 -6.69 1.62 13.04
CA CYS A 23 -6.76 0.29 12.47
C CYS A 23 -5.37 -0.32 12.38
N PRO A 24 -4.82 -0.72 13.50
CA PRO A 24 -3.45 -1.26 13.50
C PRO A 24 -3.33 -2.49 12.60
N SER A 25 -2.18 -2.61 11.98
CA SER A 25 -1.92 -3.73 11.10
C SER A 25 -0.47 -4.13 11.23
N LEU A 26 -0.18 -5.36 10.82
CA LEU A 26 1.18 -5.85 10.87
C LEU A 26 1.99 -5.28 9.71
N PRO A 27 3.30 -5.10 9.90
CA PRO A 27 4.14 -4.61 8.81
C PRO A 27 4.05 -5.48 7.56
N GLU A 28 3.92 -6.77 7.74
CA GLU A 28 3.81 -7.68 6.61
C GLU A 28 2.55 -7.42 5.81
N ASP A 29 1.45 -7.16 6.49
CA ASP A 29 0.20 -6.87 5.81
C ASP A 29 0.34 -5.62 4.97
N ASN A 30 0.99 -4.61 5.52
CA ASN A 30 1.20 -3.38 4.78
C ASN A 30 2.07 -3.61 3.56
N TRP A 31 3.08 -4.47 3.71
CA TRP A 31 3.95 -4.78 2.60
C TRP A 31 3.18 -5.48 1.49
N PHE A 32 2.37 -6.46 1.84
CA PHE A 32 1.59 -7.19 0.85
C PHE A 32 0.62 -6.26 0.13
N ASP A 33 -0.01 -5.36 0.86
CA ASP A 33 -0.90 -4.40 0.24
C ASP A 33 -0.15 -3.51 -0.73
N ALA A 34 1.02 -3.05 -0.35
CA ALA A 34 1.83 -2.22 -1.21
C ALA A 34 2.27 -2.98 -2.46
N GLU A 35 2.61 -4.25 -2.28
CA GLU A 35 2.96 -5.09 -3.42
C GLU A 35 1.79 -5.21 -4.38
N TRP A 36 0.62 -5.43 -3.84
CA TRP A 36 -0.57 -5.54 -4.65
C TRP A 36 -0.82 -4.25 -5.43
N GLU A 37 -0.64 -3.13 -4.76
CA GLU A 37 -0.82 -1.85 -5.43
C GLU A 37 0.17 -1.66 -6.56
N TRP A 38 1.41 -2.08 -6.33
CA TRP A 38 2.42 -1.99 -7.38
C TRP A 38 1.98 -2.76 -8.61
N GLU A 39 1.45 -3.96 -8.42
CA GLU A 39 0.98 -4.76 -9.53
C GLU A 39 -0.18 -4.08 -10.25
N GLN A 40 -1.08 -3.50 -9.50
CA GLN A 40 -2.22 -2.81 -10.11
C GLN A 40 -1.77 -1.60 -10.91
N LEU A 41 -0.79 -0.87 -10.40
CA LEU A 41 -0.27 0.27 -11.12
C LEU A 41 0.32 -0.15 -12.46
N ARG A 42 0.96 -1.30 -12.49
CA ARG A 42 1.53 -1.80 -13.72
C ARG A 42 0.46 -2.20 -14.72
N LYS A 43 -0.62 -2.76 -14.23
CA LYS A 43 -1.69 -3.24 -15.11
C LYS A 43 -2.65 -2.16 -15.50
N HIS A 44 -2.98 -1.29 -14.56
CA HIS A 44 -4.00 -0.27 -14.78
C HIS A 44 -3.48 1.09 -14.37
N ALA A 45 -2.56 1.58 -15.14
CA ALA A 45 -1.87 2.81 -14.76
C ALA A 45 -2.82 3.98 -14.51
N LEU A 46 -3.96 3.99 -15.15
CA LEU A 46 -4.86 5.12 -15.04
C LEU A 46 -6.11 4.84 -14.21
N GLU A 47 -6.28 3.64 -13.76
CA GLU A 47 -7.51 3.29 -13.06
C GLU A 47 -7.25 2.84 -11.65
N PHE A 48 -6.38 3.51 -10.99
CA PHE A 48 -6.02 3.14 -9.64
C PHE A 48 -7.12 3.56 -8.67
N ILE A 49 -7.55 2.63 -7.84
CA ILE A 49 -8.59 2.87 -6.85
C ILE A 49 -7.99 2.77 -5.47
N GLU A 50 -8.34 3.68 -4.58
CA GLU A 50 -7.67 3.77 -3.31
C GLU A 50 -8.49 3.48 -2.09
N GLU A 51 -9.80 3.54 -2.16
CA GLU A 51 -10.58 3.44 -0.94
C GLU A 51 -10.78 2.01 -0.47
N TYR A 52 -10.27 1.08 -1.13
CA TYR A 52 -10.53 -0.32 -0.83
C TYR A 52 -9.86 -0.83 0.43
N ARG A 53 -8.94 -0.11 0.99
CA ARG A 53 -8.15 -0.61 2.12
C ARG A 53 -8.27 0.23 3.35
N LEU A 54 -9.42 0.69 3.66
CA LEU A 54 -9.55 1.57 4.80
C LEU A 54 -9.60 0.83 6.11
N CYS A 55 -9.54 -0.36 6.21
CA CYS A 55 -9.46 -1.16 7.42
C CYS A 55 -9.82 -2.62 7.08
#